data_df63c2ca4d081b3dcb9c8822657526ee
#
_entry.id   df63c2ca4d081b3dcb9c8822657526ee
#
_cell.length_a   1.000
_cell.length_b   1.000
_cell.length_c   1.000
_cell.angle_alpha   90.00
_cell.angle_beta   90.00
_cell.angle_gamma   90.00
#
_symmetry.space_group_name_H-M   'P 1'
#
loop_
_entity.id
_entity.type
_entity.pdbx_description
1 polymer ?
#
loop_
_entity_poly.entity_id
_entity_poly.type
_entity_poly.pdbx_seq_one_letter_code
_entity_poly.pdbx_strand_id
1 'polypeptide(L)'
;MKWPNRRGWLLLVTGLILVLGLGPSCQRGSESPEQAQELASAGDPPWFAEVATAWGVDFVHDPGPVGTYFMPQSMGSGLAVFDCDGDGLLDVYLLQFGGPQSRSVNRLFRQVEPGKFEDITVGSGLDVAGHCHGVAVGDVNNDGLPDVLLTFYGGIRLFLNRGQGRFEDITTASGLVNPLWAASCAFLDYDRDGWLDIVVVNYLDYDPKVECRSPEGKLDFCGPNAFAGVPSKLFRHRGIAAGLPRYEDVSLVSGIGRLPGPGLGVTVADFDGDGWPDIFVANDGAPNRLWINQRDGTFRDEAASRGIALTVMGKAYAGMGVAIGDTNNDGLFDIYVSHLGSETHTLWRQGPRGIFRDQTAAAGLLHTRWRGTGFGTLMADFDNDGAVDIAQVNGRVFRGGPARDTDLGFWETYAERNQLFANDGTGKFRDISEANPAFCGYWNVGRGLVAADLDGDGGVDLVVNAIGGRTRIFRNVTPQRGHWVAFRVIDPQKKRDAYGAEIRVEAGGRQWVRTLQPAESYLSSSSPWAHVGLGSISSIDSVEVRWPDGPGEVERFTVSVIDRLVTLRRGEGTVISALAPASEQKGQQP
;
A
#
# COMPACT_ATOMS: atom_id res chain seq x y z
N MET A 1 1.05 0.83 -66.01
CA MET A 1 0.38 1.49 -67.15
C MET A 1 0.17 2.95 -66.82
N LYS A 2 0.48 3.80 -67.79
CA LYS A 2 0.74 5.23 -67.84
C LYS A 2 -0.38 6.14 -67.28
N TRP A 3 0.07 7.21 -66.63
CA TRP A 3 -0.64 8.50 -66.45
C TRP A 3 -1.14 9.08 -67.75
N PRO A 4 -2.12 10.09 -67.76
CA PRO A 4 -1.65 11.47 -67.84
C PRO A 4 -2.45 12.54 -67.05
N ASN A 5 -1.69 13.60 -66.72
CA ASN A 5 -2.07 14.97 -66.38
C ASN A 5 -3.16 15.60 -67.24
N ARG A 6 -3.95 16.58 -66.69
CA ARG A 6 -4.17 17.89 -67.27
C ARG A 6 -4.65 18.97 -66.30
N ARG A 7 -4.06 20.12 -66.51
CA ARG A 7 -4.17 21.43 -65.87
C ARG A 7 -5.45 22.22 -66.20
N GLY A 8 -5.81 23.12 -65.26
CA GLY A 8 -6.11 24.53 -65.56
C GLY A 8 -7.58 24.91 -65.48
N TRP A 9 -7.97 25.88 -64.72
CA TRP A 9 -8.21 27.29 -65.05
C TRP A 9 -8.82 28.05 -63.87
N LEU A 10 -8.26 29.21 -63.58
CA LEU A 10 -8.73 30.30 -62.69
C LEU A 10 -9.97 30.98 -63.34
N LEU A 11 -10.92 31.42 -62.51
CA LEU A 11 -11.68 32.63 -62.72
C LEU A 11 -12.23 33.22 -61.42
N LEU A 12 -11.81 34.46 -61.13
CA LEU A 12 -12.33 35.39 -60.12
C LEU A 12 -13.75 35.87 -60.58
N VAL A 13 -14.68 35.96 -59.61
CA VAL A 13 -15.77 36.93 -59.66
C VAL A 13 -16.05 37.46 -58.26
N THR A 14 -15.79 38.75 -58.09
CA THR A 14 -16.20 39.60 -56.96
C THR A 14 -17.70 39.89 -57.03
N GLY A 15 -18.41 39.77 -55.93
CA GLY A 15 -19.81 40.21 -55.85
C GLY A 15 -20.16 40.53 -54.37
N LEU A 16 -20.21 41.82 -54.10
CA LEU A 16 -20.61 42.45 -52.83
C LEU A 16 -22.16 42.47 -52.78
N ILE A 17 -22.77 41.81 -51.76
CA ILE A 17 -24.17 42.12 -51.38
C ILE A 17 -24.24 42.22 -49.86
N LEU A 18 -24.56 43.42 -49.39
CA LEU A 18 -24.87 43.79 -48.03
C LEU A 18 -26.35 43.43 -47.79
N VAL A 19 -26.64 42.53 -46.83
CA VAL A 19 -28.00 42.38 -46.28
C VAL A 19 -27.90 42.40 -44.74
N LEU A 20 -28.43 43.47 -44.17
CA LEU A 20 -28.70 43.63 -42.75
C LEU A 20 -29.84 42.67 -42.34
N GLY A 21 -29.55 41.71 -41.50
CA GLY A 21 -30.52 40.83 -40.84
C GLY A 21 -30.24 40.76 -39.34
N LEU A 22 -31.07 41.44 -38.57
CA LEU A 22 -31.12 41.33 -37.11
C LEU A 22 -31.69 39.96 -36.75
N GLY A 23 -30.84 39.06 -36.25
CA GLY A 23 -31.21 37.79 -35.63
C GLY A 23 -30.78 37.77 -34.15
N PRO A 24 -31.49 37.08 -33.24
CA PRO A 24 -31.24 37.16 -31.80
C PRO A 24 -29.86 36.56 -31.44
N SER A 25 -29.07 37.33 -30.71
CA SER A 25 -27.81 36.90 -30.15
C SER A 25 -28.07 35.78 -29.13
N CYS A 26 -27.74 34.52 -29.48
CA CYS A 26 -27.42 33.52 -28.48
C CYS A 26 -26.17 34.01 -27.72
N GLN A 27 -26.39 34.55 -26.55
CA GLN A 27 -25.33 34.64 -25.55
C GLN A 27 -24.87 33.20 -25.29
N ARG A 28 -23.73 32.81 -25.85
CA ARG A 28 -22.94 31.74 -25.28
C ARG A 28 -22.57 32.25 -23.90
N GLY A 29 -23.20 31.63 -22.86
CA GLY A 29 -22.71 31.73 -21.53
C GLY A 29 -21.23 31.35 -21.58
N SER A 30 -20.38 32.27 -21.23
CA SER A 30 -19.01 31.95 -20.83
C SER A 30 -19.13 30.97 -19.68
N GLU A 31 -18.96 29.68 -19.95
CA GLU A 31 -18.58 28.75 -18.92
C GLU A 31 -17.37 29.38 -18.24
N SER A 32 -17.55 29.70 -16.94
CA SER A 32 -16.45 30.13 -16.09
C SER A 32 -15.35 29.07 -16.23
N PRO A 33 -14.08 29.46 -16.38
CA PRO A 33 -12.99 28.50 -16.33
C PRO A 33 -13.19 27.71 -15.03
N GLU A 34 -13.23 26.38 -15.15
CA GLU A 34 -13.11 25.50 -13.98
C GLU A 34 -12.05 26.11 -13.08
N GLN A 35 -12.43 26.35 -11.82
CA GLN A 35 -11.49 26.87 -10.84
C GLN A 35 -10.30 25.93 -10.84
N ALA A 36 -9.17 26.38 -11.37
CA ALA A 36 -7.94 25.61 -11.35
C ALA A 36 -7.68 25.28 -9.89
N GLN A 37 -7.63 23.99 -9.56
CA GLN A 37 -7.42 23.51 -8.22
C GLN A 37 -6.11 24.13 -7.70
N GLU A 38 -6.21 24.96 -6.67
CA GLU A 38 -5.08 25.73 -6.15
C GLU A 38 -4.12 24.76 -5.47
N LEU A 39 -2.88 24.66 -5.96
CA LEU A 39 -1.84 23.87 -5.33
C LEU A 39 -1.32 24.61 -4.09
N ALA A 40 -1.04 23.87 -3.00
CA ALA A 40 -0.44 24.45 -1.79
C ALA A 40 0.89 25.14 -2.10
N SER A 41 1.15 26.25 -1.42
CA SER A 41 2.37 27.01 -1.58
C SER A 41 3.42 26.63 -0.53
N ALA A 42 4.70 26.97 -0.77
CA ALA A 42 5.76 26.77 0.21
C ALA A 42 5.57 27.58 1.53
N GLY A 43 4.61 28.51 1.55
CA GLY A 43 4.25 29.28 2.74
C GLY A 43 3.18 28.65 3.62
N ASP A 44 2.54 27.55 3.19
CA ASP A 44 1.61 26.79 4.02
C ASP A 44 2.39 26.02 5.10
N PRO A 45 1.82 25.82 6.31
CA PRO A 45 2.51 25.11 7.37
C PRO A 45 2.77 23.65 6.99
N PRO A 46 3.98 23.11 7.26
CA PRO A 46 4.31 21.71 6.95
C PRO A 46 3.58 20.75 7.89
N TRP A 47 3.27 19.58 7.37
CA TRP A 47 2.68 18.48 8.14
C TRP A 47 3.72 17.55 8.78
N PHE A 48 4.95 17.54 8.28
CA PHE A 48 5.97 16.59 8.70
C PHE A 48 7.30 17.26 9.06
N ALA A 49 7.95 16.72 10.11
CA ALA A 49 9.33 17.04 10.49
C ALA A 49 10.16 15.75 10.54
N GLU A 50 11.38 15.79 10.02
CA GLU A 50 12.29 14.63 10.05
C GLU A 50 12.94 14.49 11.43
N VAL A 51 12.86 13.29 12.03
CA VAL A 51 13.28 13.04 13.42
C VAL A 51 14.08 11.74 13.62
N ALA A 52 14.40 10.96 12.58
CA ALA A 52 15.01 9.63 12.74
C ALA A 52 16.25 9.63 13.63
N THR A 53 17.21 10.52 13.37
CA THR A 53 18.43 10.63 14.18
C THR A 53 18.14 11.08 15.62
N ALA A 54 17.21 12.01 15.80
CA ALA A 54 16.82 12.51 17.12
C ALA A 54 16.13 11.42 17.95
N TRP A 55 15.41 10.52 17.29
CA TRP A 55 14.72 9.40 17.91
C TRP A 55 15.61 8.15 18.06
N GLY A 56 16.87 8.18 17.64
CA GLY A 56 17.83 7.07 17.83
C GLY A 56 17.86 6.05 16.70
N VAL A 57 17.20 6.31 15.57
CA VAL A 57 17.26 5.43 14.40
C VAL A 57 18.35 5.90 13.43
N ASP A 58 19.48 5.18 13.42
CA ASP A 58 20.58 5.41 12.47
C ASP A 58 20.76 4.16 11.60
N PHE A 59 20.16 4.20 10.41
CA PHE A 59 20.20 3.13 9.44
C PHE A 59 20.44 3.68 8.04
N VAL A 60 21.37 3.07 7.32
CA VAL A 60 21.63 3.32 5.90
C VAL A 60 21.39 2.03 5.13
N HIS A 61 20.51 2.08 4.15
CA HIS A 61 20.22 0.92 3.31
C HIS A 61 21.42 0.57 2.43
N ASP A 62 21.88 -0.68 2.52
CA ASP A 62 22.90 -1.24 1.64
C ASP A 62 22.24 -1.90 0.40
N PRO A 63 22.36 -1.32 -0.78
CA PRO A 63 21.78 -1.88 -2.01
C PRO A 63 22.65 -3.00 -2.63
N GLY A 64 23.77 -3.38 -1.99
CA GLY A 64 24.77 -4.28 -2.54
C GLY A 64 25.69 -3.61 -3.57
N PRO A 65 26.50 -4.39 -4.32
CA PRO A 65 27.49 -3.87 -5.26
C PRO A 65 26.87 -3.03 -6.37
N VAL A 66 27.27 -1.77 -6.48
CA VAL A 66 26.77 -0.84 -7.51
C VAL A 66 27.43 -1.08 -8.88
N GLY A 67 26.71 -0.70 -9.97
CA GLY A 67 27.19 -0.82 -11.34
C GLY A 67 27.07 -2.21 -11.96
N THR A 68 26.53 -3.17 -11.22
CA THR A 68 26.23 -4.52 -11.72
C THR A 68 24.92 -4.58 -12.49
N TYR A 69 24.02 -3.62 -12.26
CA TYR A 69 22.66 -3.55 -12.80
C TYR A 69 21.84 -4.83 -12.53
N PHE A 70 22.13 -5.48 -11.42
CA PHE A 70 21.37 -6.60 -10.93
C PHE A 70 19.94 -6.13 -10.60
N MET A 71 18.97 -6.49 -11.45
CA MET A 71 17.62 -5.92 -11.43
C MET A 71 16.97 -5.96 -10.04
N PRO A 72 17.13 -7.01 -9.20
CA PRO A 72 16.56 -7.01 -7.86
C PRO A 72 16.99 -5.84 -6.96
N GLN A 73 18.17 -5.22 -7.20
CA GLN A 73 18.60 -4.02 -6.45
C GLN A 73 17.65 -2.84 -6.65
N SER A 74 17.09 -2.70 -7.87
CA SER A 74 16.18 -1.59 -8.20
C SER A 74 14.82 -1.69 -7.50
N MET A 75 14.47 -2.87 -6.98
CA MET A 75 13.26 -3.05 -6.17
C MET A 75 13.42 -2.54 -4.73
N GLY A 76 14.65 -2.53 -4.22
CA GLY A 76 14.94 -2.12 -2.86
C GLY A 76 14.32 -3.02 -1.80
N SER A 77 14.11 -2.47 -0.62
CA SER A 77 13.62 -3.19 0.55
C SER A 77 12.54 -2.40 1.28
N GLY A 78 11.59 -3.14 1.84
CA GLY A 78 10.54 -2.62 2.70
C GLY A 78 10.96 -2.43 4.15
N LEU A 79 9.97 -2.26 5.00
CA LEU A 79 10.12 -2.14 6.46
C LEU A 79 8.80 -2.52 7.14
N ALA A 80 8.87 -2.75 8.46
CA ALA A 80 7.68 -3.01 9.26
C ALA A 80 7.67 -2.19 10.56
N VAL A 81 6.45 -1.92 11.04
CA VAL A 81 6.20 -1.33 12.36
C VAL A 81 5.25 -2.24 13.13
N PHE A 82 5.70 -2.71 14.30
CA PHE A 82 4.92 -3.63 15.15
C PHE A 82 5.51 -3.67 16.58
N ASP A 83 4.74 -4.10 17.54
CA ASP A 83 5.15 -4.32 18.92
C ASP A 83 5.86 -5.68 19.03
N CYS A 84 7.19 -5.70 19.00
CA CYS A 84 7.99 -6.93 18.92
C CYS A 84 8.18 -7.67 20.25
N ASP A 85 7.97 -7.01 21.40
CA ASP A 85 8.19 -7.59 22.71
C ASP A 85 6.97 -7.58 23.64
N GLY A 86 5.84 -6.99 23.17
CA GLY A 86 4.55 -6.99 23.85
C GLY A 86 4.41 -5.88 24.89
N ASP A 87 5.21 -4.81 24.81
CA ASP A 87 5.19 -3.70 25.77
C ASP A 87 4.15 -2.61 25.42
N GLY A 88 3.54 -2.70 24.21
CA GLY A 88 2.53 -1.78 23.72
C GLY A 88 3.06 -0.58 22.96
N LEU A 89 4.37 -0.46 22.77
CA LEU A 89 5.02 0.51 21.90
C LEU A 89 5.33 -0.13 20.55
N LEU A 90 5.32 0.70 19.50
CA LEU A 90 5.59 0.21 18.15
C LEU A 90 7.07 0.31 17.82
N ASP A 91 7.67 -0.82 17.46
CA ASP A 91 9.06 -0.95 17.06
C ASP A 91 9.23 -0.82 15.55
N VAL A 92 10.45 -0.58 15.08
CA VAL A 92 10.76 -0.42 13.66
C VAL A 92 11.73 -1.50 13.20
N TYR A 93 11.35 -2.28 12.19
CA TYR A 93 12.20 -3.27 11.56
C TYR A 93 12.53 -2.87 10.11
N LEU A 94 13.83 -2.68 9.82
CA LEU A 94 14.34 -2.15 8.57
C LEU A 94 15.09 -3.23 7.79
N LEU A 95 14.71 -3.43 6.52
CA LEU A 95 15.31 -4.46 5.69
C LEU A 95 16.52 -3.94 4.90
N GLN A 96 17.48 -4.84 4.65
CA GLN A 96 18.69 -4.64 3.86
C GLN A 96 18.70 -5.49 2.61
N PHE A 97 19.41 -5.00 1.57
CA PHE A 97 19.55 -5.73 0.31
C PHE A 97 20.99 -6.19 0.02
N GLY A 98 21.95 -5.96 0.88
CA GLY A 98 23.38 -6.18 0.65
C GLY A 98 23.79 -7.55 0.10
N GLY A 99 22.93 -8.56 0.23
CA GLY A 99 23.14 -9.94 -0.22
C GLY A 99 23.56 -10.89 0.90
N PRO A 100 23.54 -12.22 0.64
CA PRO A 100 23.75 -13.24 1.68
C PRO A 100 25.15 -13.30 2.25
N GLN A 101 26.12 -12.67 1.58
CA GLN A 101 27.53 -12.59 2.03
C GLN A 101 27.89 -11.19 2.54
N SER A 102 26.95 -10.26 2.56
CA SER A 102 27.16 -8.92 3.10
C SER A 102 27.30 -8.96 4.62
N ARG A 103 28.01 -7.96 5.17
CA ARG A 103 28.03 -7.68 6.60
C ARG A 103 26.82 -6.84 7.02
N SER A 104 26.12 -6.26 6.05
CA SER A 104 24.89 -5.52 6.29
C SER A 104 23.74 -6.48 6.53
N VAL A 105 23.06 -6.30 7.65
CA VAL A 105 21.91 -7.11 8.07
C VAL A 105 20.70 -6.22 8.29
N ASN A 106 19.51 -6.79 8.23
CA ASN A 106 18.30 -6.13 8.66
C ASN A 106 18.46 -5.63 10.10
N ARG A 107 17.76 -4.56 10.48
CA ARG A 107 17.91 -3.94 11.81
C ARG A 107 16.56 -3.81 12.50
N LEU A 108 16.54 -4.22 13.77
CA LEU A 108 15.39 -4.09 14.67
C LEU A 108 15.67 -3.00 15.71
N PHE A 109 14.85 -1.96 15.70
CA PHE A 109 14.90 -0.85 16.64
C PHE A 109 13.69 -0.94 17.55
N ARG A 110 13.95 -1.18 18.84
CA ARG A 110 12.90 -1.22 19.87
C ARG A 110 12.62 0.18 20.38
N GLN A 111 11.36 0.55 20.45
CA GLN A 111 10.95 1.76 21.11
C GLN A 111 10.97 1.59 22.63
N VAL A 112 11.70 2.43 23.36
CA VAL A 112 11.84 2.36 24.82
C VAL A 112 11.01 3.42 25.55
N GLU A 113 10.68 4.49 24.85
CA GLU A 113 9.77 5.57 25.24
C GLU A 113 9.16 6.13 23.94
N PRO A 114 7.98 6.75 23.95
CA PRO A 114 7.41 7.38 22.78
C PRO A 114 8.41 8.26 22.03
N GLY A 115 8.68 7.94 20.75
CA GLY A 115 9.66 8.65 19.93
C GLY A 115 11.12 8.41 20.30
N LYS A 116 11.47 7.32 21.00
CA LYS A 116 12.85 7.01 21.35
C LYS A 116 13.17 5.53 21.14
N PHE A 117 14.13 5.24 20.29
CA PHE A 117 14.47 3.90 19.85
C PHE A 117 15.87 3.46 20.24
N GLU A 118 16.04 2.18 20.49
CA GLU A 118 17.32 1.51 20.72
C GLU A 118 17.49 0.35 19.75
N ASP A 119 18.68 0.19 19.18
CA ASP A 119 19.01 -0.91 18.29
C ASP A 119 19.20 -2.21 19.08
N ILE A 120 18.30 -3.15 18.94
CA ILE A 120 18.32 -4.47 19.57
C ILE A 120 18.62 -5.61 18.57
N THR A 121 19.13 -5.28 17.40
CA THR A 121 19.36 -6.22 16.30
C THR A 121 20.16 -7.44 16.68
N VAL A 122 21.28 -7.22 17.40
CA VAL A 122 22.22 -8.30 17.75
C VAL A 122 21.56 -9.27 18.74
N GLY A 123 21.41 -10.53 18.30
CA GLY A 123 20.79 -11.59 19.11
C GLY A 123 19.25 -11.58 19.07
N SER A 124 18.64 -10.70 18.27
CA SER A 124 17.19 -10.76 18.03
C SER A 124 16.78 -11.96 17.17
N GLY A 125 17.69 -12.50 16.34
CA GLY A 125 17.39 -13.50 15.31
C GLY A 125 16.85 -12.91 14.03
N LEU A 126 16.56 -11.59 14.00
CA LEU A 126 16.16 -10.83 12.81
C LEU A 126 17.33 -10.09 12.14
N ASP A 127 18.57 -10.32 12.60
CA ASP A 127 19.82 -9.85 12.00
C ASP A 127 20.17 -10.60 10.69
N VAL A 128 19.23 -10.58 9.77
CA VAL A 128 19.25 -11.39 8.54
C VAL A 128 20.01 -10.68 7.44
N ALA A 129 21.04 -11.35 6.88
CA ALA A 129 21.70 -10.95 5.64
C ALA A 129 20.99 -11.59 4.44
N GLY A 130 20.81 -10.82 3.35
CA GLY A 130 20.18 -11.34 2.13
C GLY A 130 19.82 -10.26 1.14
N HIS A 131 19.26 -10.68 0.02
CA HIS A 131 18.57 -9.80 -0.90
C HIS A 131 17.11 -9.66 -0.44
N CYS A 132 16.93 -9.01 0.73
CA CYS A 132 15.60 -8.90 1.36
C CYS A 132 14.77 -7.84 0.64
N HIS A 133 13.52 -8.19 0.33
CA HIS A 133 12.57 -7.29 -0.31
C HIS A 133 11.46 -6.88 0.65
N GLY A 134 10.52 -7.77 0.95
CA GLY A 134 9.31 -7.46 1.68
C GLY A 134 9.25 -8.09 3.05
N VAL A 135 8.31 -7.57 3.85
CA VAL A 135 7.98 -8.08 5.17
C VAL A 135 6.47 -8.04 5.40
N ALA A 136 5.96 -9.07 6.06
CA ALA A 136 4.63 -9.07 6.67
C ALA A 136 4.74 -9.49 8.13
N VAL A 137 3.86 -8.93 8.96
CA VAL A 137 3.78 -9.18 10.39
C VAL A 137 2.44 -9.80 10.74
N GLY A 138 2.42 -10.85 11.58
CA GLY A 138 1.20 -11.50 12.02
C GLY A 138 1.49 -12.63 13.00
N ASP A 139 0.61 -12.87 13.95
CA ASP A 139 0.72 -13.95 14.93
C ASP A 139 0.21 -15.26 14.33
N VAL A 140 1.11 -16.10 13.85
CA VAL A 140 0.78 -17.34 13.13
C VAL A 140 0.51 -18.54 14.05
N ASN A 141 0.83 -18.43 15.34
CA ASN A 141 0.63 -19.50 16.30
C ASN A 141 -0.42 -19.18 17.38
N ASN A 142 -1.06 -18.01 17.30
CA ASN A 142 -2.07 -17.52 18.24
C ASN A 142 -1.56 -17.46 19.69
N ASP A 143 -0.31 -17.02 19.92
CA ASP A 143 0.27 -16.89 21.27
C ASP A 143 0.25 -15.46 21.83
N GLY A 144 -0.07 -14.49 20.99
CA GLY A 144 -0.17 -13.07 21.34
C GLY A 144 1.05 -12.24 20.94
N LEU A 145 2.04 -12.86 20.30
CA LEU A 145 3.26 -12.21 19.86
C LEU A 145 3.30 -12.18 18.31
N PRO A 146 3.53 -11.02 17.68
CA PRO A 146 3.59 -10.93 16.23
C PRO A 146 4.85 -11.60 15.69
N ASP A 147 4.68 -12.47 14.69
CA ASP A 147 5.72 -13.16 13.94
C ASP A 147 6.06 -12.40 12.66
N VAL A 148 7.18 -12.73 12.03
CA VAL A 148 7.70 -12.01 10.86
C VAL A 148 7.91 -12.96 9.68
N LEU A 149 7.30 -12.64 8.54
CA LEU A 149 7.56 -13.27 7.26
C LEU A 149 8.39 -12.33 6.39
N LEU A 150 9.53 -12.79 5.89
CA LEU A 150 10.40 -12.05 4.96
C LEU A 150 10.35 -12.64 3.56
N THR A 151 10.37 -11.77 2.55
CA THR A 151 10.54 -12.15 1.14
C THR A 151 11.93 -11.76 0.63
N PHE A 152 12.43 -12.56 -0.33
CA PHE A 152 13.77 -12.40 -0.89
C PHE A 152 13.76 -12.60 -2.41
N TYR A 153 14.81 -12.13 -3.04
CA TYR A 153 15.18 -12.70 -4.33
C TYR A 153 15.59 -14.16 -4.14
N GLY A 154 14.70 -15.06 -4.55
CA GLY A 154 14.90 -16.52 -4.47
C GLY A 154 14.40 -17.20 -3.19
N GLY A 155 13.47 -16.57 -2.43
CA GLY A 155 12.93 -17.26 -1.27
C GLY A 155 12.00 -16.47 -0.37
N ILE A 156 11.58 -17.13 0.70
CA ILE A 156 10.87 -16.56 1.85
C ILE A 156 11.45 -17.14 3.14
N ARG A 157 11.29 -16.43 4.27
CA ARG A 157 11.62 -16.94 5.61
C ARG A 157 10.56 -16.52 6.61
N LEU A 158 10.15 -17.45 7.46
CA LEU A 158 9.22 -17.23 8.57
C LEU A 158 9.95 -17.31 9.90
N PHE A 159 9.82 -16.26 10.70
CA PHE A 159 10.45 -16.12 12.00
C PHE A 159 9.37 -16.08 13.08
N LEU A 160 9.42 -17.04 13.99
CA LEU A 160 8.51 -17.12 15.13
C LEU A 160 9.03 -16.27 16.28
N ASN A 161 8.21 -15.39 16.81
CA ASN A 161 8.52 -14.57 17.97
C ASN A 161 8.56 -15.44 19.25
N ARG A 162 9.65 -15.32 20.01
CA ARG A 162 9.86 -16.04 21.28
C ARG A 162 9.73 -15.13 22.49
N GLY A 163 9.23 -13.91 22.29
CA GLY A 163 9.13 -12.86 23.29
C GLY A 163 10.44 -12.10 23.51
N GLN A 164 10.32 -10.92 24.13
CA GLN A 164 11.43 -10.03 24.44
C GLN A 164 12.26 -9.63 23.21
N GLY A 165 11.62 -9.45 22.04
CA GLY A 165 12.28 -9.08 20.80
C GLY A 165 13.19 -10.16 20.21
N ARG A 166 12.94 -11.44 20.50
CA ARG A 166 13.71 -12.58 20.00
C ARG A 166 12.91 -13.43 19.05
N PHE A 167 13.52 -13.82 17.94
CA PHE A 167 12.88 -14.54 16.86
C PHE A 167 13.68 -15.79 16.45
N GLU A 168 12.98 -16.82 16.01
CA GLU A 168 13.54 -18.08 15.54
C GLU A 168 13.09 -18.38 14.12
N ASP A 169 14.04 -18.65 13.20
CA ASP A 169 13.71 -19.08 11.83
C ASP A 169 13.10 -20.48 11.84
N ILE A 170 11.83 -20.58 11.53
CA ILE A 170 11.07 -21.83 11.46
C ILE A 170 10.70 -22.24 10.03
N THR A 171 11.22 -21.57 9.01
CA THR A 171 10.83 -21.74 7.61
C THR A 171 10.79 -23.19 7.15
N THR A 172 11.90 -23.90 7.31
CA THR A 172 11.97 -25.31 6.92
C THR A 172 11.08 -26.19 7.78
N ALA A 173 11.04 -25.91 9.08
CA ALA A 173 10.23 -26.67 10.03
C ALA A 173 8.74 -26.47 9.78
N SER A 174 8.30 -25.32 9.30
CA SER A 174 6.89 -25.03 8.98
C SER A 174 6.43 -25.60 7.64
N GLY A 175 7.35 -26.09 6.78
CA GLY A 175 7.03 -26.64 5.46
C GLY A 175 6.91 -25.59 4.35
N LEU A 176 7.32 -24.35 4.60
CA LEU A 176 7.30 -23.28 3.59
C LEU A 176 8.41 -23.45 2.56
N VAL A 177 8.05 -23.44 1.27
CA VAL A 177 8.99 -23.50 0.16
C VAL A 177 8.54 -22.57 -0.96
N ASN A 178 9.32 -21.53 -1.21
CA ASN A 178 9.15 -20.64 -2.36
C ASN A 178 10.51 -20.26 -2.95
N PRO A 179 10.99 -20.94 -4.01
CA PRO A 179 12.30 -20.64 -4.59
C PRO A 179 12.26 -19.48 -5.61
N LEU A 180 11.12 -18.85 -5.79
CA LEU A 180 10.91 -17.78 -6.77
C LEU A 180 11.39 -16.43 -6.22
N TRP A 181 11.45 -15.45 -7.08
CA TRP A 181 11.66 -14.07 -6.68
C TRP A 181 10.40 -13.51 -6.02
N ALA A 182 10.35 -13.55 -4.70
CA ALA A 182 9.26 -13.04 -3.91
C ALA A 182 9.38 -11.52 -3.71
N ALA A 183 8.30 -10.80 -4.00
CA ALA A 183 8.17 -9.36 -3.78
C ALA A 183 7.42 -9.10 -2.46
N SER A 184 6.13 -8.81 -2.51
CA SER A 184 5.31 -8.58 -1.33
C SER A 184 4.67 -9.87 -0.79
N CYS A 185 4.23 -9.80 0.47
CA CYS A 185 3.48 -10.87 1.10
C CYS A 185 2.45 -10.30 2.08
N ALA A 186 1.43 -11.10 2.41
CA ALA A 186 0.43 -10.75 3.40
C ALA A 186 -0.03 -11.98 4.18
N PHE A 187 -0.42 -11.76 5.43
CA PHE A 187 -1.18 -12.72 6.22
C PHE A 187 -2.68 -12.48 6.05
N LEU A 188 -3.46 -13.56 6.00
CA LEU A 188 -4.92 -13.54 5.93
C LEU A 188 -5.46 -14.87 6.44
N ASP A 189 -6.69 -14.90 6.89
CA ASP A 189 -7.42 -16.13 7.22
C ASP A 189 -8.43 -16.37 6.08
N TYR A 190 -7.95 -16.98 4.94
CA TYR A 190 -8.74 -17.02 3.72
C TYR A 190 -9.88 -18.04 3.76
N ASP A 191 -9.76 -19.08 4.59
CA ASP A 191 -10.80 -20.12 4.75
C ASP A 191 -11.55 -20.00 6.09
N ARG A 192 -11.25 -18.95 6.85
CA ARG A 192 -11.92 -18.55 8.09
C ARG A 192 -11.86 -19.62 9.19
N ASP A 193 -10.77 -20.39 9.20
CA ASP A 193 -10.54 -21.45 10.20
C ASP A 193 -9.87 -20.92 11.48
N GLY A 194 -9.49 -19.64 11.49
CA GLY A 194 -8.92 -18.95 12.65
C GLY A 194 -7.41 -18.96 12.68
N TRP A 195 -6.74 -19.50 11.68
CA TRP A 195 -5.30 -19.46 11.52
C TRP A 195 -4.91 -18.49 10.39
N LEU A 196 -3.75 -17.87 10.51
CA LEU A 196 -3.26 -16.99 9.46
C LEU A 196 -2.56 -17.80 8.36
N ASP A 197 -3.14 -17.73 7.17
CA ASP A 197 -2.56 -18.20 5.92
C ASP A 197 -1.60 -17.15 5.34
N ILE A 198 -0.84 -17.54 4.31
CA ILE A 198 0.16 -16.67 3.69
C ILE A 198 -0.08 -16.56 2.20
N VAL A 199 -0.26 -15.34 1.69
CA VAL A 199 -0.10 -15.05 0.26
C VAL A 199 1.27 -14.44 0.01
N VAL A 200 1.98 -14.97 -1.00
CA VAL A 200 3.27 -14.45 -1.48
C VAL A 200 3.14 -14.06 -2.94
N VAL A 201 3.37 -12.80 -3.23
CA VAL A 201 3.40 -12.28 -4.60
C VAL A 201 4.80 -12.44 -5.14
N ASN A 202 4.94 -13.19 -6.24
CA ASN A 202 6.20 -13.37 -6.93
C ASN A 202 6.25 -12.49 -8.19
N TYR A 203 7.47 -12.14 -8.64
CA TYR A 203 7.66 -11.15 -9.67
C TYR A 203 8.01 -11.78 -11.03
N LEU A 204 9.26 -12.10 -11.27
CA LEU A 204 9.75 -12.51 -12.59
C LEU A 204 10.63 -13.76 -12.53
N ASP A 205 10.68 -14.49 -13.66
CA ASP A 205 11.68 -15.50 -13.94
C ASP A 205 12.94 -14.81 -14.48
N TYR A 206 13.67 -14.17 -13.56
CA TYR A 206 14.79 -13.29 -13.88
C TYR A 206 16.07 -14.07 -14.15
N ASP A 207 16.69 -13.85 -15.33
CA ASP A 207 18.04 -14.34 -15.65
C ASP A 207 19.05 -13.18 -15.48
N PRO A 208 19.98 -13.27 -14.49
CA PRO A 208 20.98 -12.24 -14.24
C PRO A 208 22.03 -12.08 -15.34
N LYS A 209 22.03 -12.96 -16.34
CA LYS A 209 22.94 -12.87 -17.51
C LYS A 209 22.40 -11.94 -18.60
N VAL A 210 21.14 -11.54 -18.54
CA VAL A 210 20.54 -10.62 -19.50
C VAL A 210 20.99 -9.20 -19.20
N GLU A 211 21.69 -8.58 -20.14
CA GLU A 211 22.08 -7.17 -20.08
C GLU A 211 21.04 -6.29 -20.77
N CYS A 212 20.59 -5.25 -20.08
CA CYS A 212 19.73 -4.23 -20.64
C CYS A 212 20.48 -2.90 -20.78
N ARG A 213 20.03 -2.06 -21.73
CA ARG A 213 20.67 -0.79 -22.04
C ARG A 213 19.64 0.32 -22.18
N SER A 214 20.01 1.52 -21.75
CA SER A 214 19.24 2.73 -21.99
C SER A 214 19.17 3.05 -23.50
N PRO A 215 18.27 3.95 -23.94
CA PRO A 215 18.21 4.39 -25.32
C PRO A 215 19.55 4.94 -25.86
N GLU A 216 20.42 5.44 -24.99
CA GLU A 216 21.76 5.95 -25.32
C GLU A 216 22.83 4.83 -25.38
N GLY A 217 22.42 3.56 -25.23
CA GLY A 217 23.28 2.40 -25.31
C GLY A 217 24.11 2.10 -24.05
N LYS A 218 23.90 2.84 -22.95
CA LYS A 218 24.58 2.58 -21.65
C LYS A 218 23.89 1.44 -20.91
N LEU A 219 24.65 0.65 -20.16
CA LEU A 219 24.09 -0.37 -19.27
C LEU A 219 23.10 0.29 -18.29
N ASP A 220 21.95 -0.35 -18.09
CA ASP A 220 20.94 0.06 -17.14
C ASP A 220 20.15 -1.17 -16.64
N PHE A 221 19.33 -0.99 -15.59
CA PHE A 221 18.46 -2.05 -15.11
C PHE A 221 17.47 -2.50 -16.19
N CYS A 222 17.17 -3.80 -16.22
CA CYS A 222 16.11 -4.32 -17.09
C CYS A 222 14.73 -3.88 -16.61
N GLY A 223 13.79 -3.77 -17.54
CA GLY A 223 12.37 -3.66 -17.22
C GLY A 223 11.68 -5.03 -17.20
N PRO A 224 10.45 -5.13 -16.66
CA PRO A 224 9.72 -6.40 -16.51
C PRO A 224 9.45 -7.10 -17.84
N ASN A 225 9.32 -6.37 -18.93
CA ASN A 225 9.06 -6.92 -20.27
C ASN A 225 10.19 -7.81 -20.82
N ALA A 226 11.37 -7.82 -20.17
CA ALA A 226 12.49 -8.68 -20.57
C ALA A 226 12.33 -10.12 -20.07
N PHE A 227 11.40 -10.38 -19.16
CA PHE A 227 11.26 -11.65 -18.47
C PHE A 227 9.78 -12.07 -18.35
N ALA A 228 9.54 -13.37 -18.17
CA ALA A 228 8.20 -13.86 -17.88
C ALA A 228 7.81 -13.59 -16.42
N GLY A 229 6.57 -13.16 -16.20
CA GLY A 229 5.98 -13.14 -14.86
C GLY A 229 5.84 -14.57 -14.32
N VAL A 230 5.93 -14.73 -12.99
CA VAL A 230 5.77 -16.02 -12.32
C VAL A 230 4.52 -16.05 -11.45
N PRO A 231 3.99 -17.25 -11.08
CA PRO A 231 2.77 -17.33 -10.28
C PRO A 231 3.00 -16.91 -8.83
N SER A 232 2.02 -16.24 -8.25
CA SER A 232 1.93 -16.04 -6.81
C SER A 232 1.66 -17.35 -6.08
N LYS A 233 1.95 -17.38 -4.78
CA LYS A 233 1.74 -18.55 -3.92
C LYS A 233 0.72 -18.27 -2.83
N LEU A 234 -0.06 -19.29 -2.47
CA LEU A 234 -0.91 -19.33 -1.29
C LEU A 234 -0.52 -20.55 -0.45
N PHE A 235 -0.17 -20.30 0.80
CA PHE A 235 0.14 -21.35 1.77
C PHE A 235 -0.95 -21.38 2.82
N ARG A 236 -1.67 -22.51 2.90
CA ARG A 236 -2.69 -22.73 3.90
C ARG A 236 -2.05 -23.17 5.21
N HIS A 237 -2.46 -22.58 6.31
CA HIS A 237 -2.09 -23.02 7.66
C HIS A 237 -2.79 -24.36 7.99
N ARG A 238 -2.07 -25.31 8.56
CA ARG A 238 -2.54 -26.65 8.92
C ARG A 238 -2.56 -26.91 10.43
N GLY A 239 -2.64 -25.83 11.22
CA GLY A 239 -2.57 -25.91 12.67
C GLY A 239 -1.14 -26.09 13.20
N ILE A 240 -1.03 -26.37 14.48
CA ILE A 240 0.24 -26.53 15.20
C ILE A 240 0.59 -28.02 15.30
N ALA A 241 1.80 -28.38 14.86
CA ALA A 241 2.34 -29.73 15.02
C ALA A 241 3.73 -29.67 15.65
N ALA A 242 3.93 -30.41 16.74
CA ALA A 242 5.16 -30.39 17.54
C ALA A 242 5.55 -28.97 18.03
N GLY A 243 4.53 -28.15 18.36
CA GLY A 243 4.72 -26.78 18.85
C GLY A 243 5.05 -25.73 17.80
N LEU A 244 4.99 -26.08 16.50
CA LEU A 244 5.28 -25.17 15.39
C LEU A 244 4.13 -25.12 14.37
N PRO A 245 3.86 -23.94 13.77
CA PRO A 245 2.95 -23.79 12.65
C PRO A 245 3.32 -24.72 11.48
N ARG A 246 2.33 -25.22 10.77
CA ARG A 246 2.51 -26.04 9.55
C ARG A 246 1.75 -25.43 8.41
N TYR A 247 2.40 -25.37 7.25
CA TYR A 247 1.84 -24.81 6.03
C TYR A 247 1.84 -25.83 4.89
N GLU A 248 0.83 -25.73 4.04
CA GLU A 248 0.70 -26.49 2.80
C GLU A 248 0.58 -25.53 1.62
N ASP A 249 1.35 -25.76 0.55
CA ASP A 249 1.21 -25.02 -0.71
C ASP A 249 -0.08 -25.42 -1.43
N VAL A 250 -1.08 -24.54 -1.38
CA VAL A 250 -2.38 -24.71 -2.04
C VAL A 250 -2.52 -23.85 -3.30
N SER A 251 -1.44 -23.27 -3.80
CA SER A 251 -1.45 -22.28 -4.89
C SER A 251 -2.18 -22.77 -6.13
N LEU A 252 -1.94 -24.02 -6.56
CA LEU A 252 -2.57 -24.59 -7.76
C LEU A 252 -4.06 -24.95 -7.54
N VAL A 253 -4.38 -25.50 -6.38
CA VAL A 253 -5.77 -25.91 -6.09
C VAL A 253 -6.65 -24.72 -5.80
N SER A 254 -6.13 -23.68 -5.14
CA SER A 254 -6.83 -22.43 -4.90
C SER A 254 -7.08 -21.60 -6.17
N GLY A 255 -6.33 -21.85 -7.25
CA GLY A 255 -6.42 -21.09 -8.50
C GLY A 255 -5.41 -19.96 -8.63
N ILE A 256 -4.91 -19.40 -7.53
CA ILE A 256 -3.95 -18.26 -7.53
C ILE A 256 -2.68 -18.59 -8.32
N GLY A 257 -2.14 -19.80 -8.16
CA GLY A 257 -0.94 -20.23 -8.85
C GLY A 257 -1.12 -20.59 -10.34
N ARG A 258 -2.33 -20.48 -10.90
CA ARG A 258 -2.59 -20.82 -12.31
C ARG A 258 -2.37 -19.68 -13.28
N LEU A 259 -2.36 -18.45 -12.80
CA LEU A 259 -2.21 -17.24 -13.62
C LEU A 259 -0.95 -16.49 -13.21
N PRO A 260 0.17 -16.70 -13.92
CA PRO A 260 1.41 -15.95 -13.65
C PRO A 260 1.23 -14.46 -13.94
N GLY A 261 2.03 -13.64 -13.28
CA GLY A 261 2.08 -12.20 -13.49
C GLY A 261 3.32 -11.59 -12.83
N PRO A 262 3.75 -10.40 -13.27
CA PRO A 262 4.83 -9.67 -12.63
C PRO A 262 4.30 -8.90 -11.41
N GLY A 263 3.90 -9.63 -10.35
CA GLY A 263 3.26 -9.03 -9.20
C GLY A 263 4.25 -8.31 -8.29
N LEU A 264 3.86 -7.14 -7.78
CA LEU A 264 4.66 -6.34 -6.85
C LEU A 264 3.93 -6.03 -5.56
N GLY A 265 2.87 -5.23 -5.60
CA GLY A 265 2.08 -4.85 -4.43
C GLY A 265 0.94 -5.83 -4.14
N VAL A 266 0.59 -6.00 -2.87
CA VAL A 266 -0.54 -6.84 -2.43
C VAL A 266 -1.28 -6.16 -1.29
N THR A 267 -2.60 -6.28 -1.29
CA THR A 267 -3.43 -5.98 -0.12
C THR A 267 -4.61 -6.93 -0.05
N VAL A 268 -5.21 -7.05 1.13
CA VAL A 268 -6.29 -7.98 1.44
C VAL A 268 -7.44 -7.23 2.11
N ALA A 269 -8.65 -7.41 1.62
CA ALA A 269 -9.88 -6.93 2.25
C ALA A 269 -11.09 -7.70 1.69
N ASP A 270 -12.25 -7.56 2.34
CA ASP A 270 -13.54 -7.99 1.80
C ASP A 270 -14.04 -6.94 0.80
N PHE A 271 -13.63 -7.05 -0.47
CA PHE A 271 -13.98 -6.05 -1.48
C PHE A 271 -15.41 -6.15 -1.98
N ASP A 272 -16.04 -7.31 -1.96
CA ASP A 272 -17.42 -7.46 -2.44
C ASP A 272 -18.48 -7.52 -1.33
N GLY A 273 -18.05 -7.48 -0.07
CA GLY A 273 -18.91 -7.37 1.11
C GLY A 273 -19.54 -8.68 1.54
N ASP A 274 -18.97 -9.80 1.11
CA ASP A 274 -19.49 -11.13 1.40
C ASP A 274 -18.97 -11.73 2.72
N GLY A 275 -18.03 -11.01 3.38
CA GLY A 275 -17.42 -11.39 4.64
C GLY A 275 -16.22 -12.31 4.52
N TRP A 276 -15.75 -12.59 3.30
CA TRP A 276 -14.55 -13.40 3.04
C TRP A 276 -13.43 -12.52 2.49
N PRO A 277 -12.18 -12.73 2.91
CA PRO A 277 -11.09 -11.92 2.43
C PRO A 277 -10.76 -12.21 0.96
N ASP A 278 -10.70 -11.16 0.17
CA ASP A 278 -10.22 -11.14 -1.20
C ASP A 278 -8.77 -10.64 -1.26
N ILE A 279 -8.09 -10.87 -2.38
CA ILE A 279 -6.70 -10.48 -2.56
C ILE A 279 -6.56 -9.61 -3.82
N PHE A 280 -6.07 -8.39 -3.66
CA PHE A 280 -5.68 -7.53 -4.77
C PHE A 280 -4.16 -7.58 -4.98
N VAL A 281 -3.73 -7.74 -6.25
CA VAL A 281 -2.32 -7.75 -6.65
C VAL A 281 -2.10 -6.73 -7.76
N ALA A 282 -1.23 -5.76 -7.50
CA ALA A 282 -0.73 -4.82 -8.51
C ALA A 282 0.39 -5.49 -9.32
N ASN A 283 0.24 -5.52 -10.65
CA ASN A 283 1.20 -6.09 -11.58
C ASN A 283 1.97 -5.00 -12.33
N ASP A 284 3.27 -5.21 -12.52
CA ASP A 284 4.17 -4.30 -13.22
C ASP A 284 4.04 -4.45 -14.75
N GLY A 285 3.35 -3.51 -15.38
CA GLY A 285 3.13 -3.50 -16.84
C GLY A 285 2.18 -4.58 -17.35
N ALA A 286 1.44 -5.24 -16.48
CA ALA A 286 0.41 -6.23 -16.81
C ALA A 286 -0.90 -5.93 -16.09
N PRO A 287 -2.06 -6.50 -16.54
CA PRO A 287 -3.33 -6.31 -15.85
C PRO A 287 -3.24 -6.69 -14.37
N ASN A 288 -3.76 -5.84 -13.49
CA ASN A 288 -3.90 -6.17 -12.07
C ASN A 288 -4.78 -7.40 -11.87
N ARG A 289 -4.65 -8.05 -10.71
CA ARG A 289 -5.48 -9.18 -10.30
C ARG A 289 -6.35 -8.80 -9.11
N LEU A 290 -7.61 -9.21 -9.15
CA LEU A 290 -8.49 -9.18 -8.00
C LEU A 290 -9.06 -10.60 -7.81
N TRP A 291 -8.46 -11.29 -6.88
CA TRP A 291 -8.80 -12.67 -6.54
C TRP A 291 -9.95 -12.66 -5.55
N ILE A 292 -11.17 -12.91 -6.04
CA ILE A 292 -12.39 -13.01 -5.24
C ILE A 292 -12.50 -14.41 -4.66
N ASN A 293 -12.64 -14.48 -3.35
CA ASN A 293 -12.81 -15.71 -2.58
C ASN A 293 -14.13 -16.38 -2.93
N GLN A 294 -14.10 -17.66 -3.32
CA GLN A 294 -15.30 -18.42 -3.71
C GLN A 294 -15.94 -19.17 -2.52
N ARG A 295 -15.41 -19.01 -1.29
CA ARG A 295 -15.89 -19.62 -0.04
C ARG A 295 -15.77 -21.15 0.00
N ASP A 296 -15.02 -21.72 -0.92
CA ASP A 296 -14.78 -23.16 -1.06
C ASP A 296 -13.29 -23.52 -1.05
N GLY A 297 -12.44 -22.56 -0.63
CA GLY A 297 -10.98 -22.68 -0.64
C GLY A 297 -10.34 -22.29 -1.97
N THR A 298 -11.14 -21.80 -2.93
CA THR A 298 -10.64 -21.33 -4.24
C THR A 298 -10.86 -19.85 -4.44
N PHE A 299 -10.12 -19.28 -5.38
CA PHE A 299 -10.22 -17.88 -5.80
C PHE A 299 -10.45 -17.80 -7.31
N ARG A 300 -11.18 -16.77 -7.73
CA ARG A 300 -11.35 -16.38 -9.13
C ARG A 300 -10.82 -14.98 -9.37
N ASP A 301 -10.02 -14.81 -10.41
CA ASP A 301 -9.63 -13.47 -10.85
C ASP A 301 -10.81 -12.77 -11.54
N GLU A 302 -11.31 -11.74 -10.90
CA GLU A 302 -12.44 -10.93 -11.39
C GLU A 302 -12.03 -9.46 -11.67
N ALA A 303 -10.74 -9.15 -11.70
CA ALA A 303 -10.26 -7.77 -11.90
C ALA A 303 -10.85 -7.11 -13.15
N ALA A 304 -10.94 -7.84 -14.27
CA ALA A 304 -11.48 -7.30 -15.52
C ALA A 304 -12.98 -7.02 -15.45
N SER A 305 -13.77 -7.95 -14.90
CA SER A 305 -15.23 -7.80 -14.76
C SER A 305 -15.61 -6.75 -13.72
N ARG A 306 -14.75 -6.52 -12.74
CA ARG A 306 -14.93 -5.53 -11.69
C ARG A 306 -14.31 -4.16 -12.00
N GLY A 307 -13.66 -3.99 -13.18
CA GLY A 307 -13.17 -2.70 -13.67
C GLY A 307 -11.83 -2.23 -13.11
N ILE A 308 -11.04 -3.10 -12.44
CA ILE A 308 -9.77 -2.71 -11.79
C ILE A 308 -8.52 -3.32 -12.45
N ALA A 309 -8.68 -4.14 -13.49
CA ALA A 309 -7.55 -4.75 -14.18
C ALA A 309 -6.69 -3.75 -14.96
N LEU A 310 -7.33 -2.72 -15.52
CA LEU A 310 -6.72 -1.76 -16.44
C LEU A 310 -7.20 -0.34 -16.11
N THR A 311 -6.44 0.65 -16.54
CA THR A 311 -6.85 2.05 -16.46
C THR A 311 -8.07 2.34 -17.35
N VAL A 312 -8.70 3.51 -17.19
CA VAL A 312 -9.82 3.96 -18.04
C VAL A 312 -9.47 3.95 -19.53
N MET A 313 -8.20 4.06 -19.90
CA MET A 313 -7.71 4.00 -21.29
C MET A 313 -7.51 2.56 -21.79
N GLY A 314 -7.88 1.54 -21.01
CA GLY A 314 -7.68 0.12 -21.34
C GLY A 314 -6.21 -0.31 -21.36
N LYS A 315 -5.32 0.38 -20.64
CA LYS A 315 -3.90 0.06 -20.56
C LYS A 315 -3.55 -0.54 -19.20
N ALA A 316 -2.69 -1.53 -19.22
CA ALA A 316 -1.96 -1.95 -18.04
C ALA A 316 -0.81 -0.96 -17.78
N TYR A 317 -0.73 -0.44 -16.56
CA TYR A 317 0.39 0.37 -16.08
C TYR A 317 1.29 -0.45 -15.17
N ALA A 318 2.49 0.05 -14.91
CA ALA A 318 3.45 -0.58 -14.00
C ALA A 318 2.97 -0.40 -12.55
N GLY A 319 2.14 -1.31 -12.05
CA GLY A 319 1.61 -1.29 -10.70
C GLY A 319 2.66 -1.71 -9.66
N MET A 320 2.91 -0.86 -8.66
CA MET A 320 3.94 -1.08 -7.64
C MET A 320 3.34 -1.11 -6.23
N GLY A 321 3.27 0.02 -5.53
CA GLY A 321 2.64 0.12 -4.22
C GLY A 321 1.12 0.17 -4.30
N VAL A 322 0.47 -0.30 -3.24
CA VAL A 322 -0.99 -0.34 -3.11
C VAL A 322 -1.40 0.27 -1.78
N ALA A 323 -2.31 1.24 -1.82
CA ALA A 323 -2.98 1.76 -0.64
C ALA A 323 -4.49 1.52 -0.71
N ILE A 324 -5.11 1.26 0.43
CA ILE A 324 -6.54 1.02 0.57
C ILE A 324 -7.15 2.00 1.57
N GLY A 325 -8.32 2.56 1.24
CA GLY A 325 -9.04 3.46 2.14
C GLY A 325 -10.36 3.89 1.54
N ASP A 326 -11.24 4.43 2.35
CA ASP A 326 -12.50 5.04 1.93
C ASP A 326 -12.25 6.53 1.67
N THR A 327 -12.04 6.90 0.39
CA THR A 327 -11.59 8.25 0.03
C THR A 327 -12.70 9.30 0.02
N ASN A 328 -13.95 8.89 -0.03
CA ASN A 328 -15.13 9.77 -0.12
C ASN A 328 -16.14 9.54 1.00
N ASN A 329 -15.79 8.73 2.01
CA ASN A 329 -16.60 8.38 3.16
C ASN A 329 -17.98 7.77 2.78
N ASP A 330 -17.98 6.91 1.73
CA ASP A 330 -19.19 6.18 1.29
C ASP A 330 -19.30 4.78 1.92
N GLY A 331 -18.32 4.38 2.73
CA GLY A 331 -18.27 3.09 3.42
C GLY A 331 -17.74 1.95 2.55
N LEU A 332 -17.06 2.26 1.45
CA LEU A 332 -16.45 1.29 0.55
C LEU A 332 -14.93 1.52 0.46
N PHE A 333 -14.17 0.45 0.32
CA PHE A 333 -12.73 0.57 0.17
C PHE A 333 -12.35 0.88 -1.28
N ASP A 334 -11.68 2.01 -1.47
CA ASP A 334 -11.03 2.39 -2.71
C ASP A 334 -9.60 1.88 -2.74
N ILE A 335 -9.02 1.77 -3.93
CA ILE A 335 -7.64 1.30 -4.12
C ILE A 335 -6.85 2.35 -4.91
N TYR A 336 -5.73 2.78 -4.35
CA TYR A 336 -4.75 3.61 -5.03
C TYR A 336 -3.50 2.79 -5.34
N VAL A 337 -3.03 2.88 -6.59
CA VAL A 337 -1.82 2.17 -7.04
C VAL A 337 -0.82 3.17 -7.62
N SER A 338 0.41 3.10 -7.15
CA SER A 338 1.52 3.88 -7.68
C SER A 338 2.07 3.26 -8.98
N HIS A 339 2.55 4.12 -9.90
CA HIS A 339 3.03 3.74 -11.23
C HIS A 339 4.32 4.46 -11.59
N LEU A 340 4.84 4.23 -12.81
CA LEU A 340 5.99 4.96 -13.35
C LEU A 340 5.71 6.45 -13.48
N GLY A 341 6.72 7.29 -13.32
CA GLY A 341 6.61 8.75 -13.48
C GLY A 341 6.17 9.20 -14.89
N SER A 342 6.28 8.33 -15.89
CA SER A 342 5.74 8.54 -17.25
C SER A 342 4.28 8.15 -17.38
N GLU A 343 3.71 7.49 -16.40
CA GLU A 343 2.32 7.06 -16.27
C GLU A 343 1.60 7.94 -15.24
N THR A 344 0.33 7.65 -14.97
CA THR A 344 -0.45 8.33 -13.95
C THR A 344 -0.77 7.34 -12.84
N HIS A 345 -0.45 7.68 -11.59
CA HIS A 345 -0.91 6.89 -10.44
C HIS A 345 -2.43 6.82 -10.46
N THR A 346 -3.01 5.67 -10.17
CA THR A 346 -4.43 5.43 -10.42
C THR A 346 -5.20 5.24 -9.12
N LEU A 347 -6.30 5.98 -8.97
CA LEU A 347 -7.29 5.78 -7.93
C LEU A 347 -8.52 5.09 -8.53
N TRP A 348 -8.75 3.85 -8.12
CA TRP A 348 -10.00 3.14 -8.39
C TRP A 348 -10.94 3.29 -7.22
N ARG A 349 -12.07 3.98 -7.43
CA ARG A 349 -13.14 4.05 -6.46
C ARG A 349 -14.15 2.94 -6.67
N GLN A 350 -14.60 2.42 -5.55
CA GLN A 350 -15.65 1.43 -5.52
C GLN A 350 -17.02 2.11 -5.60
N GLY A 351 -17.96 1.52 -6.30
CA GLY A 351 -19.36 1.97 -6.33
C GLY A 351 -20.10 1.50 -7.59
N PRO A 352 -21.07 0.57 -7.43
CA PRO A 352 -21.50 -0.13 -6.22
C PRO A 352 -20.44 -1.09 -5.66
N ARG A 353 -20.65 -1.61 -4.45
CA ARG A 353 -19.70 -2.51 -3.79
C ARG A 353 -19.22 -3.63 -4.72
N GLY A 354 -17.91 -3.89 -4.72
CA GLY A 354 -17.25 -4.86 -5.58
C GLY A 354 -17.03 -4.41 -7.04
N ILE A 355 -17.45 -3.20 -7.44
CA ILE A 355 -17.24 -2.66 -8.79
C ILE A 355 -16.41 -1.37 -8.69
N PHE A 356 -15.32 -1.32 -9.43
CA PHE A 356 -14.37 -0.24 -9.39
C PHE A 356 -14.38 0.60 -10.66
N ARG A 357 -14.07 1.89 -10.51
CA ARG A 357 -13.92 2.83 -11.62
C ARG A 357 -12.70 3.70 -11.39
N ASP A 358 -11.91 3.88 -12.41
CA ASP A 358 -10.80 4.85 -12.40
C ASP A 358 -11.37 6.27 -12.24
N GLN A 359 -11.11 6.88 -11.11
CA GLN A 359 -11.56 8.22 -10.73
C GLN A 359 -10.39 9.20 -10.57
N THR A 360 -9.20 8.84 -11.04
CA THR A 360 -7.96 9.60 -10.88
C THR A 360 -8.10 11.07 -11.31
N ALA A 361 -8.69 11.30 -12.50
CA ALA A 361 -8.91 12.64 -13.01
C ALA A 361 -9.95 13.41 -12.19
N ALA A 362 -11.09 12.76 -11.85
CA ALA A 362 -12.17 13.37 -11.08
C ALA A 362 -11.74 13.66 -9.64
N ALA A 363 -10.81 12.87 -9.11
CA ALA A 363 -10.20 13.06 -7.79
C ALA A 363 -9.13 14.16 -7.74
N GLY A 364 -8.78 14.81 -8.87
CA GLY A 364 -7.78 15.88 -8.90
C GLY A 364 -6.32 15.41 -8.92
N LEU A 365 -6.05 14.09 -8.93
CA LEU A 365 -4.72 13.51 -8.84
C LEU A 365 -3.85 13.68 -10.10
N LEU A 366 -4.38 14.29 -11.16
CA LEU A 366 -3.61 14.69 -12.35
C LEU A 366 -2.86 16.02 -12.17
N HIS A 367 -3.29 16.84 -11.20
CA HIS A 367 -2.73 18.17 -10.94
C HIS A 367 -1.63 18.07 -9.89
N THR A 368 -0.40 17.84 -10.34
CA THR A 368 0.76 17.65 -9.46
C THR A 368 1.89 18.61 -9.80
N ARG A 369 2.67 19.06 -8.78
CA ARG A 369 3.85 19.91 -8.95
C ARG A 369 4.98 19.21 -9.70
N TRP A 370 5.13 17.92 -9.48
CA TRP A 370 6.04 17.03 -10.20
C TRP A 370 5.46 15.63 -10.27
N ARG A 371 6.03 14.82 -11.12
CA ARG A 371 5.71 13.39 -11.21
C ARG A 371 6.94 12.59 -10.83
N GLY A 372 6.75 11.46 -10.17
CA GLY A 372 7.78 10.51 -9.83
C GLY A 372 7.32 9.09 -10.09
N THR A 373 8.26 8.16 -10.16
CA THR A 373 7.99 6.73 -10.17
C THR A 373 7.67 6.30 -8.75
N GLY A 374 6.39 6.10 -8.47
CA GLY A 374 5.89 5.81 -7.13
C GLY A 374 6.11 4.36 -6.74
N PHE A 375 6.47 4.16 -5.46
CA PHE A 375 6.58 2.86 -4.83
C PHE A 375 5.71 2.82 -3.57
N GLY A 376 6.28 2.90 -2.38
CA GLY A 376 5.48 2.95 -1.16
C GLY A 376 4.43 4.04 -1.22
N THR A 377 3.19 3.68 -0.93
CA THR A 377 2.05 4.60 -0.91
C THR A 377 1.07 4.20 0.18
N LEU A 378 0.47 5.18 0.83
CA LEU A 378 -0.44 5.01 1.96
C LEU A 378 -1.64 5.92 1.83
N MET A 379 -2.77 5.45 2.37
CA MET A 379 -3.93 6.27 2.67
C MET A 379 -4.11 6.35 4.19
N ALA A 380 -3.90 7.55 4.76
CA ALA A 380 -4.09 7.83 6.18
C ALA A 380 -4.61 9.26 6.38
N ASP A 381 -5.29 9.50 7.46
CA ASP A 381 -5.81 10.81 7.83
C ASP A 381 -4.73 11.54 8.65
N PHE A 382 -3.93 12.39 7.99
CA PHE A 382 -2.77 13.03 8.62
C PHE A 382 -3.11 14.31 9.40
N ASP A 383 -4.22 14.97 9.11
CA ASP A 383 -4.65 16.17 9.83
C ASP A 383 -5.85 15.93 10.76
N ASN A 384 -6.28 14.67 10.86
CA ASN A 384 -7.40 14.22 11.68
C ASN A 384 -8.75 14.91 11.36
N ASP A 385 -8.96 15.29 10.09
CA ASP A 385 -10.22 15.91 9.65
C ASP A 385 -11.32 14.88 9.31
N GLY A 386 -10.95 13.59 9.30
CA GLY A 386 -11.81 12.46 9.00
C GLY A 386 -11.79 12.04 7.53
N ALA A 387 -10.91 12.58 6.70
CA ALA A 387 -10.70 12.16 5.33
C ALA A 387 -9.30 11.54 5.17
N VAL A 388 -9.19 10.45 4.42
CA VAL A 388 -7.87 9.84 4.19
C VAL A 388 -7.12 10.60 3.10
N ASP A 389 -5.90 10.99 3.41
CA ASP A 389 -4.92 11.63 2.52
C ASP A 389 -4.06 10.57 1.83
N ILE A 390 -3.18 10.99 0.89
CA ILE A 390 -2.25 10.08 0.22
C ILE A 390 -0.82 10.57 0.44
N ALA A 391 0.04 9.69 0.98
CA ALA A 391 1.49 9.86 0.99
C ALA A 391 2.14 8.85 0.04
N GLN A 392 3.16 9.30 -0.72
CA GLN A 392 3.85 8.46 -1.69
C GLN A 392 5.35 8.75 -1.73
N VAL A 393 6.17 7.69 -1.71
CA VAL A 393 7.61 7.78 -1.94
C VAL A 393 7.95 7.42 -3.38
N ASN A 394 8.92 8.14 -3.95
CA ASN A 394 9.31 8.02 -5.34
C ASN A 394 10.79 7.67 -5.50
N GLY A 395 11.11 7.03 -6.64
CA GLY A 395 12.47 6.72 -7.05
C GLY A 395 12.50 5.92 -8.34
N ARG A 396 13.27 6.35 -9.34
CA ARG A 396 13.29 5.75 -10.68
C ARG A 396 13.81 4.32 -10.67
N VAL A 397 13.39 3.56 -11.67
CA VAL A 397 13.92 2.24 -12.00
C VAL A 397 14.87 2.27 -13.19
N PHE A 398 14.84 3.35 -13.98
CA PHE A 398 15.75 3.61 -15.08
C PHE A 398 16.51 4.91 -14.83
N ARG A 399 17.74 4.96 -15.34
CA ARG A 399 18.54 6.17 -15.29
C ARG A 399 17.84 7.33 -15.97
N GLY A 400 17.74 8.47 -15.30
CA GLY A 400 17.05 9.64 -15.87
C GLY A 400 17.39 10.94 -15.15
N GLY A 401 17.49 12.01 -15.95
CA GLY A 401 17.83 13.33 -15.45
C GLY A 401 19.29 13.53 -15.10
N PRO A 402 19.71 14.76 -14.77
CA PRO A 402 21.07 15.06 -14.33
C PRO A 402 21.33 14.41 -12.96
N ALA A 403 22.59 14.12 -12.67
CA ALA A 403 23.02 13.81 -11.31
C ALA A 403 22.65 14.97 -10.37
N ARG A 404 22.24 14.62 -9.16
CA ARG A 404 21.88 15.58 -8.11
C ARG A 404 23.02 15.67 -7.12
N ASP A 405 23.18 16.82 -6.49
CA ASP A 405 24.10 16.97 -5.37
C ASP A 405 23.46 16.33 -4.12
N THR A 406 23.70 15.02 -3.95
CA THR A 406 23.18 14.21 -2.86
C THR A 406 24.25 13.24 -2.38
N ASP A 407 24.05 12.61 -1.23
CA ASP A 407 24.95 11.57 -0.69
C ASP A 407 24.70 10.17 -1.33
N LEU A 408 23.87 10.07 -2.38
CA LEU A 408 23.43 8.80 -2.96
C LEU A 408 24.41 8.18 -3.95
N GLY A 409 25.43 8.90 -4.39
CA GLY A 409 26.47 8.41 -5.31
C GLY A 409 25.91 7.79 -6.59
N PHE A 410 26.11 6.48 -6.81
CA PHE A 410 25.58 5.79 -8.00
C PHE A 410 24.06 6.00 -8.19
N TRP A 411 23.30 6.10 -7.09
CA TRP A 411 21.84 6.19 -7.11
C TRP A 411 21.29 7.59 -7.37
N GLU A 412 22.13 8.63 -7.46
CA GLU A 412 21.70 10.01 -7.71
C GLU A 412 20.84 10.16 -8.96
N THR A 413 21.19 9.44 -10.04
CA THR A 413 20.46 9.52 -11.32
C THR A 413 19.09 8.82 -11.28
N TYR A 414 18.81 8.08 -10.21
CA TYR A 414 17.52 7.42 -9.92
C TYR A 414 16.70 8.15 -8.87
N ALA A 415 17.24 9.20 -8.25
CA ALA A 415 16.58 9.92 -7.18
C ALA A 415 15.41 10.77 -7.70
N GLU A 416 14.30 10.76 -6.94
CA GLU A 416 13.11 11.57 -7.16
C GLU A 416 12.62 12.15 -5.82
N ARG A 417 11.67 13.08 -5.87
CA ARG A 417 11.04 13.67 -4.70
C ARG A 417 9.71 12.98 -4.41
N ASN A 418 9.37 12.83 -3.15
CA ASN A 418 8.12 12.25 -2.68
C ASN A 418 6.94 13.18 -2.93
N GLN A 419 5.72 12.68 -2.76
CA GLN A 419 4.47 13.42 -2.97
C GLN A 419 3.52 13.23 -1.78
N LEU A 420 2.73 14.26 -1.51
CA LEU A 420 1.71 14.30 -0.47
C LEU A 420 0.47 15.01 -1.01
N PHE A 421 -0.68 14.37 -0.83
CA PHE A 421 -1.96 14.90 -1.30
C PHE A 421 -2.96 14.95 -0.16
N ALA A 422 -3.51 16.13 0.12
CA ALA A 422 -4.58 16.34 1.09
C ALA A 422 -5.95 16.12 0.45
N ASN A 423 -6.83 15.40 1.11
CA ASN A 423 -8.21 15.15 0.73
C ASN A 423 -9.15 16.21 1.34
N ASP A 424 -10.11 16.70 0.58
CA ASP A 424 -11.08 17.70 1.06
C ASP A 424 -12.33 17.08 1.73
N GLY A 425 -12.31 15.77 2.03
CA GLY A 425 -13.43 15.03 2.60
C GLY A 425 -14.52 14.62 1.59
N THR A 426 -14.41 15.05 0.34
CA THR A 426 -15.32 14.63 -0.76
C THR A 426 -14.64 13.65 -1.71
N GLY A 427 -13.40 13.29 -1.41
CA GLY A 427 -12.53 12.46 -2.22
C GLY A 427 -11.85 13.23 -3.35
N LYS A 428 -11.71 14.53 -3.25
CA LYS A 428 -10.85 15.35 -4.11
C LYS A 428 -9.56 15.67 -3.40
N PHE A 429 -8.47 15.44 -4.10
CA PHE A 429 -7.13 15.60 -3.57
C PHE A 429 -6.44 16.86 -4.13
N ARG A 430 -5.71 17.54 -3.27
CA ARG A 430 -4.85 18.67 -3.58
C ARG A 430 -3.40 18.31 -3.29
N ASP A 431 -2.49 18.53 -4.24
CA ASP A 431 -1.05 18.33 -4.03
C ASP A 431 -0.51 19.41 -3.05
N ILE A 432 -0.07 18.95 -1.89
CA ILE A 432 0.53 19.78 -0.83
C ILE A 432 2.03 19.53 -0.67
N SER A 433 2.66 18.88 -1.64
CA SER A 433 4.06 18.44 -1.56
C SER A 433 5.03 19.61 -1.36
N GLU A 434 4.77 20.78 -1.97
CA GLU A 434 5.66 21.93 -1.88
C GLU A 434 5.68 22.55 -0.46
N ALA A 435 4.56 22.46 0.26
CA ALA A 435 4.44 22.88 1.65
C ALA A 435 5.13 21.93 2.64
N ASN A 436 5.53 20.73 2.17
CA ASN A 436 6.11 19.68 3.00
C ASN A 436 7.56 19.34 2.64
N PRO A 437 8.50 20.29 2.76
CA PRO A 437 9.88 20.12 2.29
C PRO A 437 10.64 19.00 3.03
N ALA A 438 10.30 18.70 4.27
CA ALA A 438 10.92 17.60 5.01
C ALA A 438 10.65 16.25 4.33
N PHE A 439 9.38 15.94 3.99
CA PHE A 439 8.99 14.69 3.35
C PHE A 439 9.14 14.72 1.82
N CYS A 440 8.80 15.84 1.17
CA CYS A 440 8.70 15.93 -0.28
C CYS A 440 9.87 16.67 -0.93
N GLY A 441 10.68 17.41 -0.16
CA GLY A 441 11.71 18.30 -0.72
C GLY A 441 13.04 17.63 -0.99
N TYR A 442 13.38 16.52 -0.34
CA TYR A 442 14.65 15.84 -0.53
C TYR A 442 14.61 14.82 -1.69
N TRP A 443 15.79 14.60 -2.28
CA TRP A 443 15.97 13.60 -3.33
C TRP A 443 16.30 12.25 -2.71
N ASN A 444 15.59 11.21 -3.12
CA ASN A 444 15.79 9.86 -2.63
C ASN A 444 15.40 8.82 -3.69
N VAL A 445 15.74 7.56 -3.46
CA VAL A 445 15.24 6.43 -4.24
C VAL A 445 14.31 5.63 -3.33
N GLY A 446 13.15 6.24 -3.04
CA GLY A 446 12.17 5.71 -2.09
C GLY A 446 11.60 4.38 -2.52
N ARG A 447 11.41 3.47 -1.55
CA ARG A 447 10.81 2.15 -1.76
C ARG A 447 9.78 1.81 -0.69
N GLY A 448 10.22 1.43 0.50
CA GLY A 448 9.33 1.14 1.61
C GLY A 448 8.76 2.42 2.23
N LEU A 449 7.48 2.38 2.59
CA LEU A 449 6.78 3.44 3.33
C LEU A 449 5.77 2.77 4.25
N VAL A 450 5.75 3.14 5.53
CA VAL A 450 4.75 2.71 6.51
C VAL A 450 4.22 3.89 7.30
N ALA A 451 3.02 3.72 7.87
CA ALA A 451 2.35 4.68 8.71
C ALA A 451 2.11 4.12 10.11
N ALA A 452 2.35 4.94 11.14
CA ALA A 452 2.03 4.63 12.53
C ALA A 452 2.05 5.91 13.37
N ASP A 453 1.27 5.98 14.43
CA ASP A 453 1.44 6.97 15.50
C ASP A 453 2.53 6.44 16.45
N LEU A 454 3.78 6.91 16.25
CA LEU A 454 4.96 6.37 16.96
C LEU A 454 5.19 7.05 18.32
N ASP A 455 4.74 8.26 18.52
CA ASP A 455 4.92 8.97 19.80
C ASP A 455 3.63 9.08 20.63
N GLY A 456 2.53 8.50 20.12
CA GLY A 456 1.25 8.41 20.83
C GLY A 456 0.51 9.75 20.93
N ASP A 457 0.85 10.73 20.07
CA ASP A 457 0.24 12.07 20.07
C ASP A 457 -1.02 12.17 19.17
N GLY A 458 -1.37 11.08 18.49
CA GLY A 458 -2.53 10.97 17.57
C GLY A 458 -2.27 11.48 16.17
N GLY A 459 -1.06 11.87 15.86
CA GLY A 459 -0.63 12.18 14.51
C GLY A 459 0.00 10.95 13.86
N VAL A 460 -0.49 10.58 12.69
CA VAL A 460 0.08 9.45 11.96
C VAL A 460 1.44 9.86 11.36
N ASP A 461 2.51 9.23 11.86
CA ASP A 461 3.89 9.43 11.38
C ASP A 461 4.20 8.54 10.19
N LEU A 462 5.29 8.86 9.47
CA LEU A 462 5.77 8.10 8.33
C LEU A 462 7.19 7.59 8.55
N VAL A 463 7.46 6.33 8.16
CA VAL A 463 8.82 5.80 8.09
C VAL A 463 9.13 5.40 6.66
N VAL A 464 10.30 5.82 6.15
CA VAL A 464 10.73 5.60 4.76
C VAL A 464 12.04 4.83 4.73
N ASN A 465 12.07 3.73 3.97
CA ASN A 465 13.29 3.05 3.56
C ASN A 465 13.59 3.32 2.07
N ALA A 466 14.81 3.77 1.77
CA ALA A 466 15.22 4.19 0.43
C ALA A 466 16.53 3.53 0.02
N ILE A 467 16.66 3.15 -1.27
CA ILE A 467 17.84 2.49 -1.82
C ILE A 467 19.08 3.38 -1.65
N GLY A 468 20.11 2.85 -0.99
CA GLY A 468 21.39 3.53 -0.80
C GLY A 468 21.31 4.79 0.08
N GLY A 469 20.14 5.07 0.67
CA GLY A 469 19.89 6.25 1.49
C GLY A 469 19.72 5.93 2.97
N ARG A 470 19.70 7.00 3.80
CA ARG A 470 19.31 6.89 5.20
C ARG A 470 17.81 6.63 5.32
N THR A 471 17.42 5.75 6.23
CA THR A 471 16.02 5.69 6.68
C THR A 471 15.65 7.01 7.33
N ARG A 472 14.43 7.46 7.09
CA ARG A 472 13.87 8.68 7.65
C ARG A 472 12.57 8.38 8.38
N ILE A 473 12.40 9.05 9.51
CA ILE A 473 11.14 9.07 10.27
C ILE A 473 10.62 10.50 10.20
N PHE A 474 9.39 10.64 9.78
CA PHE A 474 8.71 11.93 9.65
C PHE A 474 7.61 12.00 10.70
N ARG A 475 7.90 12.71 11.79
CA ARG A 475 6.89 12.99 12.80
C ARG A 475 5.83 13.90 12.23
N ASN A 476 4.58 13.59 12.49
CA ASN A 476 3.46 14.43 12.13
C ASN A 476 3.39 15.66 13.04
N VAL A 477 3.58 16.83 12.46
CA VAL A 477 3.53 18.14 13.14
C VAL A 477 2.44 19.03 12.58
N THR A 478 1.43 18.43 11.93
CA THR A 478 0.29 19.16 11.36
C THR A 478 -0.33 20.06 12.41
N PRO A 479 -0.42 21.39 12.17
CA PRO A 479 -0.99 22.30 13.14
C PRO A 479 -2.50 22.14 13.22
N GLN A 480 -3.05 22.26 14.43
CA GLN A 480 -4.51 22.23 14.68
C GLN A 480 -5.19 20.94 14.17
N ARG A 481 -4.51 19.80 14.31
CA ARG A 481 -5.13 18.49 14.05
C ARG A 481 -6.44 18.38 14.81
N GLY A 482 -7.43 17.71 14.18
CA GLY A 482 -8.70 17.39 14.80
C GLY A 482 -8.57 16.35 15.92
N HIS A 483 -9.67 16.08 16.60
CA HIS A 483 -9.81 14.93 17.50
C HIS A 483 -9.60 13.62 16.73
N TRP A 484 -9.25 12.55 17.45
CA TRP A 484 -8.96 11.25 16.86
C TRP A 484 -9.33 10.10 17.79
N VAL A 485 -9.34 8.91 17.26
CA VAL A 485 -9.36 7.66 18.01
C VAL A 485 -8.64 6.58 17.21
N ALA A 486 -7.85 5.77 17.88
CA ALA A 486 -7.28 4.57 17.27
C ALA A 486 -7.85 3.32 17.94
N PHE A 487 -7.99 2.25 17.18
CA PHE A 487 -8.53 0.99 17.68
C PHE A 487 -7.53 -0.15 17.47
N ARG A 488 -7.21 -0.85 18.55
CA ARG A 488 -6.65 -2.19 18.51
C ARG A 488 -7.79 -3.17 18.71
N VAL A 489 -8.00 -4.10 17.78
CA VAL A 489 -9.09 -5.08 17.83
C VAL A 489 -8.51 -6.47 18.07
N ILE A 490 -8.88 -7.11 19.16
CA ILE A 490 -8.29 -8.37 19.63
C ILE A 490 -9.36 -9.47 19.66
N ASP A 491 -9.02 -10.63 19.11
CA ASP A 491 -9.73 -11.88 19.40
C ASP A 491 -9.09 -12.56 20.61
N PRO A 492 -9.73 -12.57 21.81
CA PRO A 492 -9.16 -13.14 23.01
C PRO A 492 -8.97 -14.65 22.95
N GLN A 493 -9.73 -15.36 22.10
CA GLN A 493 -9.59 -16.81 21.94
C GLN A 493 -8.33 -17.16 21.16
N LYS A 494 -7.98 -16.31 20.17
CA LYS A 494 -6.76 -16.41 19.37
C LYS A 494 -5.62 -15.58 19.93
N LYS A 495 -5.86 -14.81 21.01
CA LYS A 495 -4.91 -13.92 21.70
C LYS A 495 -4.25 -12.87 20.80
N ARG A 496 -4.68 -12.66 19.59
CA ARG A 496 -4.05 -11.81 18.59
C ARG A 496 -4.96 -10.71 18.07
N ASP A 497 -4.37 -9.75 17.37
CA ASP A 497 -5.09 -8.76 16.60
C ASP A 497 -5.93 -9.45 15.50
N ALA A 498 -7.16 -8.97 15.30
CA ALA A 498 -8.14 -9.57 14.41
C ALA A 498 -7.91 -9.11 12.95
N TYR A 499 -6.82 -9.56 12.33
CA TYR A 499 -6.52 -9.22 10.93
C TYR A 499 -7.68 -9.58 9.99
N GLY A 500 -8.05 -8.62 9.14
CA GLY A 500 -9.21 -8.69 8.27
C GLY A 500 -10.51 -8.22 8.92
N ALA A 501 -10.52 -7.83 10.21
CA ALA A 501 -11.68 -7.20 10.81
C ALA A 501 -11.97 -5.84 10.14
N GLU A 502 -13.25 -5.56 9.92
CA GLU A 502 -13.75 -4.26 9.46
C GLU A 502 -14.32 -3.49 10.65
N ILE A 503 -13.85 -2.26 10.84
CA ILE A 503 -14.31 -1.36 11.89
C ILE A 503 -15.10 -0.25 11.25
N ARG A 504 -16.32 -0.02 11.77
CA ARG A 504 -17.17 1.11 11.42
C ARG A 504 -17.34 2.01 12.62
N VAL A 505 -17.03 3.28 12.44
CA VAL A 505 -17.20 4.32 13.47
C VAL A 505 -18.27 5.29 13.02
N GLU A 506 -19.24 5.57 13.88
CA GLU A 506 -20.25 6.60 13.66
C GLU A 506 -20.09 7.69 14.72
N ALA A 507 -20.02 8.94 14.30
CA ALA A 507 -19.94 10.09 15.19
C ALA A 507 -20.42 11.36 14.47
N GLY A 508 -21.26 12.16 15.15
CA GLY A 508 -21.72 13.44 14.64
C GLY A 508 -22.42 13.39 13.27
N GLY A 509 -23.08 12.27 12.95
CA GLY A 509 -23.76 12.03 11.68
C GLY A 509 -22.83 11.67 10.51
N ARG A 510 -21.52 11.47 10.76
CA ARG A 510 -20.53 10.95 9.82
C ARG A 510 -20.23 9.49 10.12
N GLN A 511 -19.70 8.78 9.13
CA GLN A 511 -19.30 7.38 9.24
C GLN A 511 -17.91 7.18 8.62
N TRP A 512 -17.11 6.33 9.24
CA TRP A 512 -15.81 5.90 8.74
C TRP A 512 -15.70 4.39 8.78
N VAL A 513 -15.02 3.83 7.78
CA VAL A 513 -14.72 2.40 7.70
C VAL A 513 -13.21 2.21 7.61
N ARG A 514 -12.67 1.28 8.40
CA ARG A 514 -11.26 0.87 8.37
C ARG A 514 -11.18 -0.65 8.38
N THR A 515 -10.13 -1.19 7.79
CA THR A 515 -9.79 -2.62 7.90
C THR A 515 -8.49 -2.78 8.68
N LEU A 516 -8.40 -3.84 9.48
CA LEU A 516 -7.16 -4.23 10.14
C LEU A 516 -6.32 -5.07 9.19
N GLN A 517 -5.55 -4.42 8.34
CA GLN A 517 -4.65 -5.08 7.40
C GLN A 517 -3.32 -4.34 7.35
N PRO A 518 -2.27 -4.83 8.03
CA PRO A 518 -0.97 -4.16 8.03
C PRO A 518 -0.21 -4.31 6.70
N ALA A 519 -0.54 -5.33 5.87
CA ALA A 519 0.09 -5.52 4.57
C ALA A 519 -0.51 -4.57 3.53
N GLU A 520 0.14 -3.46 3.32
CA GLU A 520 -0.17 -2.40 2.37
C GLU A 520 1.10 -1.74 1.84
N SER A 521 0.97 -0.69 1.05
CA SER A 521 2.09 0.07 0.52
C SER A 521 2.92 -0.73 -0.48
N TYR A 522 4.23 -0.79 -0.30
CA TYR A 522 5.16 -1.54 -1.14
C TYR A 522 6.16 -2.27 -0.26
N LEU A 523 6.18 -3.60 -0.33
CA LEU A 523 7.11 -4.46 0.40
C LEU A 523 7.07 -4.29 1.94
N SER A 524 6.03 -3.67 2.49
CA SER A 524 6.05 -3.16 3.86
C SER A 524 4.83 -3.61 4.68
N SER A 525 4.91 -3.44 5.99
CA SER A 525 3.84 -3.74 6.94
C SER A 525 3.68 -2.58 7.92
N SER A 526 2.55 -1.89 7.84
CA SER A 526 2.20 -0.74 8.69
C SER A 526 1.71 -1.17 10.08
N SER A 527 1.36 -0.19 10.92
CA SER A 527 0.70 -0.46 12.20
C SER A 527 -0.59 -1.26 12.01
N PRO A 528 -0.87 -2.26 12.85
CA PRO A 528 -2.12 -3.02 12.81
C PRO A 528 -3.32 -2.28 13.42
N TRP A 529 -3.15 -1.02 13.85
CA TRP A 529 -4.20 -0.25 14.52
C TRP A 529 -4.98 0.60 13.52
N ALA A 530 -6.31 0.61 13.67
CA ALA A 530 -7.18 1.42 12.84
C ALA A 530 -7.29 2.85 13.41
N HIS A 531 -6.73 3.82 12.72
CA HIS A 531 -6.80 5.24 13.07
C HIS A 531 -7.97 5.94 12.37
N VAL A 532 -8.70 6.79 13.11
CA VAL A 532 -9.82 7.59 12.60
C VAL A 532 -9.71 9.01 13.15
N GLY A 533 -9.52 9.99 12.28
CA GLY A 533 -9.68 11.39 12.61
C GLY A 533 -11.17 11.74 12.74
N LEU A 534 -11.49 12.57 13.70
CA LEU A 534 -12.85 12.98 14.03
C LEU A 534 -13.12 14.46 13.74
N GLY A 535 -12.09 15.22 13.34
CA GLY A 535 -12.17 16.66 13.14
C GLY A 535 -12.54 17.38 14.44
N SER A 536 -13.64 18.14 14.44
CA SER A 536 -14.16 18.84 15.61
C SER A 536 -15.15 18.01 16.46
N ILE A 537 -15.39 16.75 16.09
CA ILE A 537 -16.34 15.89 16.79
C ILE A 537 -15.70 15.36 18.06
N SER A 538 -16.32 15.59 19.22
CA SER A 538 -15.78 15.27 20.54
C SER A 538 -16.42 14.04 21.21
N SER A 539 -17.28 13.30 20.51
CA SER A 539 -17.92 12.09 21.02
C SER A 539 -18.22 11.10 19.90
N ILE A 540 -18.14 9.82 20.19
CA ILE A 540 -18.46 8.72 19.30
C ILE A 540 -19.87 8.22 19.60
N ASP A 541 -20.69 8.04 18.56
CA ASP A 541 -22.06 7.54 18.69
C ASP A 541 -22.07 6.01 18.79
N SER A 542 -21.33 5.32 17.91
CA SER A 542 -21.17 3.87 17.94
C SER A 542 -19.89 3.40 17.24
N VAL A 543 -19.36 2.25 17.68
CA VAL A 543 -18.30 1.53 16.99
C VAL A 543 -18.77 0.12 16.74
N GLU A 544 -18.72 -0.33 15.48
CA GLU A 544 -19.06 -1.69 15.10
C GLU A 544 -17.80 -2.41 14.58
N VAL A 545 -17.63 -3.65 15.00
CA VAL A 545 -16.58 -4.53 14.51
C VAL A 545 -17.20 -5.73 13.84
N ARG A 546 -16.91 -5.93 12.55
CA ARG A 546 -17.19 -7.17 11.84
C ARG A 546 -15.96 -8.06 11.97
N TRP A 547 -16.15 -9.22 12.60
CA TRP A 547 -15.08 -10.18 12.82
C TRP A 547 -14.76 -10.97 11.55
N PRO A 548 -13.46 -11.25 11.26
CA PRO A 548 -13.04 -11.79 9.96
C PRO A 548 -13.37 -13.28 9.78
N ASP A 549 -13.70 -13.99 10.84
CA ASP A 549 -13.88 -15.44 10.85
C ASP A 549 -15.27 -15.89 11.35
N GLY A 550 -15.48 -17.21 11.38
CA GLY A 550 -16.74 -17.80 11.83
C GLY A 550 -17.94 -17.31 10.98
N PRO A 551 -19.06 -16.92 11.62
CA PRO A 551 -20.26 -16.48 10.89
C PRO A 551 -20.18 -15.01 10.41
N GLY A 552 -19.04 -14.32 10.53
CA GLY A 552 -18.92 -12.88 10.22
C GLY A 552 -19.80 -12.04 11.16
N GLU A 553 -19.68 -12.31 12.44
CA GLU A 553 -20.44 -11.66 13.50
C GLU A 553 -20.08 -10.17 13.57
N VAL A 554 -21.09 -9.32 13.82
CA VAL A 554 -20.88 -7.88 14.07
C VAL A 554 -21.21 -7.58 15.50
N GLU A 555 -20.24 -7.03 16.23
CA GLU A 555 -20.42 -6.53 17.58
C GLU A 555 -20.39 -5.01 17.60
N ARG A 556 -21.30 -4.42 18.38
CA ARG A 556 -21.35 -2.98 18.66
C ARG A 556 -20.75 -2.70 20.02
N PHE A 557 -19.86 -1.71 20.06
CA PHE A 557 -19.19 -1.24 21.27
C PHE A 557 -19.61 0.19 21.58
N THR A 558 -19.71 0.50 22.88
CA THR A 558 -19.87 1.87 23.36
C THR A 558 -18.49 2.40 23.74
N VAL A 559 -18.03 3.43 23.02
CA VAL A 559 -16.74 4.08 23.26
C VAL A 559 -17.01 5.52 23.69
N SER A 560 -16.68 5.83 24.93
CA SER A 560 -16.96 7.15 25.55
C SER A 560 -15.72 8.05 25.62
N VAL A 561 -14.62 7.65 25.01
CA VAL A 561 -13.32 8.33 25.04
C VAL A 561 -12.79 8.55 23.64
N ILE A 562 -12.11 9.68 23.43
CA ILE A 562 -11.39 10.04 22.21
C ILE A 562 -9.96 10.45 22.55
N ASP A 563 -9.18 10.81 21.56
CA ASP A 563 -7.76 11.24 21.66
C ASP A 563 -6.89 10.18 22.35
N ARG A 564 -7.11 8.91 21.99
CA ARG A 564 -6.33 7.78 22.47
C ARG A 564 -6.52 6.49 21.67
N LEU A 565 -5.66 5.54 21.94
CA LEU A 565 -5.82 4.14 21.53
C LEU A 565 -6.84 3.44 22.44
N VAL A 566 -7.83 2.78 21.84
CA VAL A 566 -8.87 1.98 22.51
C VAL A 566 -8.76 0.53 22.07
N THR A 567 -8.70 -0.38 23.04
CA THR A 567 -8.71 -1.83 22.73
C THR A 567 -10.13 -2.36 22.74
N LEU A 568 -10.58 -2.93 21.62
CA LEU A 568 -11.85 -3.62 21.46
C LEU A 568 -11.60 -5.14 21.48
N ARG A 569 -12.31 -5.85 22.34
CA ARG A 569 -12.14 -7.31 22.48
C ARG A 569 -13.43 -8.02 22.10
N ARG A 570 -13.30 -9.08 21.29
CA ARG A 570 -14.44 -9.92 20.91
C ARG A 570 -15.14 -10.49 22.15
N GLY A 571 -16.46 -10.41 22.16
CA GLY A 571 -17.30 -10.83 23.29
C GLY A 571 -17.53 -9.78 24.36
N GLU A 572 -16.90 -8.60 24.28
CA GLU A 572 -17.17 -7.47 25.18
C GLU A 572 -18.22 -6.49 24.60
N GLY A 573 -18.53 -6.58 23.31
CA GLY A 573 -19.56 -5.82 22.64
C GLY A 573 -20.93 -6.48 22.69
N THR A 574 -21.92 -5.83 22.06
CA THR A 574 -23.26 -6.40 21.86
C THR A 574 -23.37 -6.93 20.43
N VAL A 575 -23.65 -8.21 20.27
CA VAL A 575 -23.88 -8.83 18.96
C VAL A 575 -25.15 -8.25 18.34
N ILE A 576 -25.03 -7.63 17.17
CA ILE A 576 -26.15 -6.96 16.47
C ILE A 576 -26.55 -7.66 15.18
N SER A 577 -25.63 -8.39 14.54
CA SER A 577 -25.92 -9.21 13.37
C SER A 577 -24.86 -10.31 13.20
N ALA A 578 -25.24 -11.35 12.48
CA ALA A 578 -24.30 -12.29 11.88
C ALA A 578 -24.61 -12.35 10.38
N LEU A 579 -23.61 -12.62 9.53
CA LEU A 579 -23.84 -12.83 8.11
C LEU A 579 -24.78 -14.02 7.93
N ALA A 580 -25.88 -13.84 7.18
CA ALA A 580 -26.79 -14.93 6.86
C ALA A 580 -26.03 -16.02 6.10
N PRO A 581 -26.23 -17.32 6.41
CA PRO A 581 -25.58 -18.39 5.66
C PRO A 581 -25.97 -18.31 4.18
N ALA A 582 -25.01 -18.55 3.30
CA ALA A 582 -25.11 -18.37 1.84
C ALA A 582 -26.25 -19.10 1.12
N SER A 583 -27.02 -19.96 1.82
CA SER A 583 -28.13 -20.72 1.27
C SER A 583 -29.44 -19.91 1.07
N GLU A 584 -29.61 -18.75 1.71
CA GLU A 584 -30.87 -17.99 1.67
C GLU A 584 -30.92 -16.86 0.63
N GLN A 585 -29.81 -16.51 -0.01
CA GLN A 585 -29.76 -15.39 -0.97
C GLN A 585 -30.11 -15.77 -2.43
N LYS A 586 -30.40 -17.02 -2.74
CA LYS A 586 -30.72 -17.46 -4.11
C LYS A 586 -32.20 -17.31 -4.54
N GLY A 587 -33.05 -16.69 -3.72
CA GLY A 587 -34.50 -16.66 -3.92
C GLY A 587 -35.15 -15.34 -4.30
N GLN A 588 -34.43 -14.24 -4.51
CA GLN A 588 -35.05 -12.97 -4.91
C GLN A 588 -34.29 -12.30 -6.07
N GLN A 589 -34.57 -12.74 -7.28
CA GLN A 589 -34.47 -11.90 -8.48
C GLN A 589 -35.87 -11.73 -9.07
N PRO A 590 -36.30 -10.49 -9.37
CA PRO A 590 -37.53 -10.22 -10.07
C PRO A 590 -37.46 -10.58 -11.57
#